data_c8630779abda8a8db40b465a30efefa8
#
_entry.id   c8630779abda8a8db40b465a30efefa8
#
_cell.length_a   1.000
_cell.length_b   1.000
_cell.length_c   1.000
_cell.angle_alpha   90.00
_cell.angle_beta   90.00
_cell.angle_gamma   90.00
#
_symmetry.space_group_name_H-M   'P 1'
#
loop_
_entity.id
_entity.type
_entity.pdbx_description
1 polymer ?
#
loop_
_entity_poly.entity_id
_entity_poly.type
_entity_poly.pdbx_seq_one_letter_code
_entity_poly.pdbx_strand_id
1 'polypeptide(L)'
;MINDEFILLQLEELAERLGVLVRDENINIDDVSSTGGLCIVEGQHILILNSKTSLQEKIHVAVRALRQFDISEIYVKPGIRELLEDHKE
;
A
#
# COMPACT_ATOMS: atom_id res chain seq x y z
N MET A 1 7.50 -13.47 14.88
CA MET A 1 6.14 -13.00 14.68
C MET A 1 6.14 -11.74 13.84
N ILE A 2 5.27 -11.67 12.87
CA ILE A 2 5.18 -10.51 11.98
C ILE A 2 4.29 -9.47 12.63
N ASN A 3 4.83 -8.28 12.85
CA ASN A 3 4.03 -7.19 13.38
C ASN A 3 3.61 -6.26 12.23
N ASP A 4 2.73 -5.32 12.56
CA ASP A 4 2.17 -4.44 11.53
C ASP A 4 3.22 -3.56 10.87
N GLU A 5 4.21 -3.12 11.63
CA GLU A 5 5.26 -2.29 11.05
C GLU A 5 6.05 -3.07 10.00
N PHE A 6 6.34 -4.32 10.29
CA PHE A 6 7.05 -5.17 9.34
C PHE A 6 6.19 -5.40 8.09
N ILE A 7 4.90 -5.66 8.29
CA ILE A 7 4.00 -5.89 7.17
C ILE A 7 3.96 -4.67 6.25
N LEU A 8 3.83 -3.49 6.83
CA LEU A 8 3.78 -2.28 6.02
C LEU A 8 5.09 -2.08 5.27
N LEU A 9 6.22 -2.33 5.93
CA LEU A 9 7.51 -2.20 5.27
C LEU A 9 7.60 -3.14 4.06
N GLN A 10 7.14 -4.38 4.23
CA GLN A 10 7.18 -5.34 3.13
C GLN A 10 6.29 -4.91 1.97
N LEU A 11 5.14 -4.33 2.28
CA LEU A 11 4.25 -3.84 1.25
C LEU A 11 4.87 -2.65 0.51
N GLU A 12 5.56 -1.78 1.24
CA GLU A 12 6.23 -0.66 0.61
C GLU A 12 7.36 -1.12 -0.30
N GLU A 13 8.10 -2.13 0.13
CA GLU A 13 9.18 -2.67 -0.70
C GLU A 13 8.60 -3.31 -1.97
N LEU A 14 7.49 -4.01 -1.83
CA LEU A 14 6.84 -4.61 -2.99
C LEU A 14 6.39 -3.52 -3.97
N ALA A 15 5.82 -2.45 -3.44
CA ALA A 15 5.39 -1.34 -4.27
C ALA A 15 6.56 -0.79 -5.09
N GLU A 16 7.70 -0.60 -4.45
CA GLU A 16 8.86 -0.08 -5.15
C GLU A 16 9.32 -1.03 -6.25
N ARG A 17 9.24 -2.33 -6.00
CA ARG A 17 9.63 -3.32 -7.02
C ARG A 17 8.66 -3.30 -8.19
N LEU A 18 7.45 -2.87 -7.97
CA LEU A 18 6.46 -2.74 -9.05
C LEU A 18 6.53 -1.40 -9.76
N GLY A 19 7.46 -0.54 -9.34
CA GLY A 19 7.59 0.76 -9.96
C GLY A 19 6.62 1.79 -9.39
N VAL A 20 6.07 1.52 -8.22
CA VAL A 20 5.14 2.43 -7.57
C VAL A 20 5.90 3.26 -6.54
N LEU A 21 5.77 4.57 -6.66
CA LEU A 21 6.39 5.48 -5.71
C LEU A 21 5.50 5.57 -4.47
N VAL A 22 6.08 5.32 -3.31
CA VAL A 22 5.32 5.38 -2.06
C VAL A 22 5.60 6.71 -1.38
N ARG A 23 4.55 7.40 -0.99
CA ARG A 23 4.67 8.68 -0.29
C ARG A 23 3.82 8.63 0.96
N ASP A 24 4.41 9.02 2.08
CA ASP A 24 3.72 9.11 3.35
C ASP A 24 3.50 10.59 3.60
N GLU A 25 2.25 11.03 3.48
CA GLU A 25 1.96 12.46 3.53
C GLU A 25 0.93 12.77 4.60
N ASN A 26 1.11 13.93 5.18
CA ASN A 26 0.15 14.44 6.14
C ASN A 26 -0.99 15.10 5.36
N ILE A 27 -2.01 14.29 5.07
CA ILE A 27 -3.15 14.78 4.31
C ILE A 27 -4.09 15.49 5.27
N ASN A 28 -4.19 16.79 5.11
CA ASN A 28 -5.02 17.58 5.98
C ASN A 28 -6.01 18.34 5.12
N ILE A 29 -7.00 17.60 4.63
CA ILE A 29 -8.04 18.16 3.77
C ILE A 29 -9.27 18.35 4.63
N ASP A 30 -9.75 19.57 4.68
CA ASP A 30 -10.82 19.92 5.59
C ASP A 30 -12.09 19.13 5.34
N ASP A 31 -12.39 18.87 4.10
CA ASP A 31 -13.68 18.31 3.74
C ASP A 31 -13.65 16.82 3.52
N VAL A 32 -12.49 16.27 3.28
CA VAL A 32 -12.39 14.88 2.88
C VAL A 32 -11.44 14.16 3.79
N SER A 33 -11.98 13.17 4.45
CA SER A 33 -11.16 12.27 5.26
C SER A 33 -10.58 11.26 4.30
N SER A 34 -9.34 11.41 3.96
CA SER A 34 -8.68 10.51 3.03
C SER A 34 -7.65 9.69 3.76
N THR A 35 -7.71 8.37 3.57
CA THR A 35 -6.71 7.48 4.14
C THR A 35 -5.54 7.29 3.17
N GLY A 36 -5.65 7.89 1.98
CA GLY A 36 -4.64 7.73 0.96
C GLY A 36 -5.17 6.88 -0.18
N GLY A 37 -4.29 6.44 -1.03
CA GLY A 37 -4.68 5.60 -2.13
C GLY A 37 -3.69 5.63 -3.26
N LEU A 38 -4.03 4.90 -4.32
CA LEU A 38 -3.19 4.82 -5.51
C LEU A 38 -3.64 5.87 -6.51
N CYS A 39 -2.68 6.61 -7.04
CA CYS A 39 -2.98 7.57 -8.09
C CYS A 39 -1.90 7.53 -9.15
N ILE A 40 -2.16 8.17 -10.28
CA ILE A 40 -1.22 8.23 -11.38
C ILE A 40 -0.98 9.69 -11.71
N VAL A 41 0.30 10.07 -11.70
CA VAL A 41 0.69 11.44 -12.03
C VAL A 41 1.72 11.36 -13.14
N GLU A 42 1.37 11.89 -14.30
CA GLU A 42 2.26 11.89 -15.46
C GLU A 42 2.79 10.51 -15.77
N GLY A 43 1.92 9.51 -15.67
CA GLY A 43 2.28 8.13 -15.98
C GLY A 43 2.92 7.37 -14.84
N GLN A 44 3.22 8.03 -13.74
CA GLN A 44 3.86 7.39 -12.59
C GLN A 44 2.82 7.02 -11.56
N HIS A 45 2.79 5.73 -11.20
CA HIS A 45 1.92 5.28 -10.12
C HIS A 45 2.49 5.73 -8.79
N ILE A 46 1.63 6.28 -7.96
CA ILE A 46 2.03 6.77 -6.65
C ILE A 46 1.05 6.23 -5.62
N LEU A 47 1.59 5.59 -4.60
CA LEU A 47 0.80 5.13 -3.47
C LEU A 47 0.96 6.14 -2.35
N ILE A 48 -0.12 6.81 -2.02
CA ILE A 48 -0.10 7.82 -0.96
C ILE A 48 -0.71 7.24 0.29
N LEU A 49 0.05 7.30 1.37
CA LEU A 49 -0.41 6.87 2.69
C LEU A 49 -0.56 8.11 3.55
N ASN A 50 -1.68 8.20 4.25
CA ASN A 50 -1.91 9.35 5.13
C ASN A 50 -1.20 9.10 6.45
N SER A 51 -0.22 9.92 6.76
CA SER A 51 0.61 9.72 7.95
C SER A 51 -0.20 9.83 9.24
N LYS A 52 -1.38 10.42 9.18
CA LYS A 52 -2.22 10.58 10.37
C LYS A 52 -3.11 9.38 10.64
N THR A 53 -3.19 8.44 9.71
CA THR A 53 -4.03 7.26 9.93
C THR A 53 -3.27 6.22 10.72
N SER A 54 -4.00 5.24 11.23
CA SER A 54 -3.39 4.17 11.98
C SER A 54 -2.55 3.30 11.08
N LEU A 55 -1.68 2.53 11.70
CA LEU A 55 -0.83 1.60 10.98
C LEU A 55 -1.67 0.59 10.21
N GLN A 56 -2.74 0.11 10.83
CA GLN A 56 -3.62 -0.84 10.17
C GLN A 56 -4.32 -0.24 8.97
N GLU A 57 -4.69 1.00 9.04
CA GLU A 57 -5.31 1.66 7.89
C GLU A 57 -4.32 1.82 6.75
N LYS A 58 -3.07 2.15 7.07
CA LYS A 58 -2.05 2.25 6.03
C LYS A 58 -1.84 0.91 5.35
N ILE A 59 -1.80 -0.16 6.12
CA ILE A 59 -1.67 -1.50 5.56
C ILE A 59 -2.85 -1.79 4.64
N HIS A 60 -4.05 -1.47 5.08
CA HIS A 60 -5.25 -1.72 4.31
C HIS A 60 -5.21 -0.99 2.98
N VAL A 61 -4.82 0.28 3.00
CA VAL A 61 -4.70 1.08 1.79
C VAL A 61 -3.66 0.48 0.85
N ALA A 62 -2.51 0.09 1.40
CA ALA A 62 -1.44 -0.49 0.59
C ALA A 62 -1.87 -1.80 -0.05
N VAL A 63 -2.56 -2.65 0.71
CA VAL A 63 -3.03 -3.93 0.18
C VAL A 63 -4.00 -3.70 -0.97
N ARG A 64 -4.96 -2.81 -0.79
CA ARG A 64 -5.94 -2.54 -1.83
C ARG A 64 -5.28 -1.98 -3.08
N ALA A 65 -4.28 -1.13 -2.91
CA ALA A 65 -3.56 -0.57 -4.05
C ALA A 65 -2.77 -1.63 -4.79
N LEU A 66 -2.04 -2.46 -4.06
CA LEU A 66 -1.14 -3.42 -4.68
C LEU A 66 -1.88 -4.59 -5.32
N ARG A 67 -3.10 -4.86 -4.87
CA ARG A 67 -3.89 -5.90 -5.50
C ARG A 67 -4.28 -5.58 -6.93
N GLN A 68 -4.11 -4.34 -7.34
CA GLN A 68 -4.40 -3.94 -8.71
C GLN A 68 -3.27 -4.30 -9.67
N PHE A 69 -2.16 -4.78 -9.17
CA PHE A 69 -1.01 -5.13 -9.99
C PHE A 69 -0.86 -6.63 -10.10
N ASP A 70 -0.25 -7.06 -11.22
CA ASP A 70 0.04 -8.47 -11.43
C ASP A 70 1.37 -8.79 -10.76
N ILE A 71 1.31 -9.57 -9.69
CA ILE A 71 2.50 -9.93 -8.94
C ILE A 71 2.89 -11.40 -9.15
N SER A 72 2.34 -12.02 -10.18
CA SER A 72 2.56 -13.45 -10.38
C SER A 72 3.99 -13.80 -10.68
N GLU A 73 4.76 -12.88 -11.23
CA GLU A 73 6.16 -13.15 -11.58
C GLU A 73 7.14 -12.50 -10.62
N ILE A 74 6.65 -12.00 -9.50
CA ILE A 74 7.50 -11.35 -8.52
C ILE A 74 7.47 -12.19 -7.25
N TYR A 75 8.65 -12.42 -6.67
CA TYR A 75 8.67 -13.13 -5.40
C TYR A 75 8.06 -12.26 -4.32
N VAL A 76 7.10 -12.82 -3.62
CA VAL A 76 6.46 -12.17 -2.48
C VAL A 76 6.45 -13.17 -1.35
N LYS A 77 6.86 -12.74 -0.17
CA LYS A 77 6.86 -13.63 0.99
C LYS A 77 5.46 -14.22 1.18
N PRO A 78 5.39 -15.52 1.53
CA PRO A 78 4.08 -16.19 1.61
C PRO A 78 3.07 -15.48 2.49
N GLY A 79 3.49 -14.95 3.64
CA GLY A 79 2.55 -14.25 4.51
C GLY A 79 1.99 -12.99 3.88
N ILE A 80 2.82 -12.29 3.13
CA ILE A 80 2.37 -11.08 2.44
C ILE A 80 1.47 -11.44 1.27
N ARG A 81 1.84 -12.50 0.54
CA ARG A 81 1.00 -12.96 -0.57
C ARG A 81 -0.39 -13.36 -0.08
N GLU A 82 -0.46 -14.06 1.04
CA GLU A 82 -1.75 -14.42 1.60
C GLU A 82 -2.56 -13.20 1.97
N LEU A 83 -1.91 -12.20 2.53
CA LEU A 83 -2.60 -10.97 2.89
C LEU A 83 -3.21 -10.30 1.67
N LEU A 84 -2.46 -10.27 0.57
CA LEU A 84 -2.95 -9.68 -0.66
C LEU A 84 -4.11 -10.48 -1.25
N GLU A 85 -4.04 -11.80 -1.15
CA GLU A 85 -5.09 -12.65 -1.71
C GLU A 85 -6.34 -12.68 -0.84
N ASP A 86 -6.16 -12.55 0.47
CA ASP A 86 -7.30 -12.66 1.39
C ASP A 86 -8.17 -11.42 1.41
N HIS A 87 -7.70 -10.31 0.82
CA HIS A 87 -8.47 -9.08 0.80
C HIS A 87 -9.34 -8.99 -0.43
N LYS A 88 -9.93 -10.09 -0.82
CA LYS A 88 -10.83 -10.09 -1.96
C LYS A 88 -12.15 -9.46 -1.59
N GLU A 89 -12.70 -8.72 -2.50
CA GLU A 89 -14.01 -8.12 -2.34
C GLU A 89 -15.11 -9.11 -2.61
#